data_c92ea54917ada90ae9cea90eb0979833
#
_entry.id   c92ea54917ada90ae9cea90eb0979833
#
_cell.length_a   1.000
_cell.length_b   1.000
_cell.length_c   1.000
_cell.angle_alpha   90.00
_cell.angle_beta   90.00
_cell.angle_gamma   90.00
#
_symmetry.space_group_name_H-M   'P 1'
#
loop_
_entity.id
_entity.type
_entity.pdbx_description
1 polymer ?
#
loop_
_entity_poly.entity_id
_entity_poly.type
_entity_poly.pdbx_seq_one_letter_code
_entity_poly.pdbx_strand_id
1 'polypeptide(L)'
;MAQKGFDYERNAHNVLKEYKITVGDPAGASHDKPDLSIVTQSIQTSTGCELKISPTAAGSLVLKYYNGKWSFAEDLKGDPEKIMMRDIATQYDLLKEMNVSGPAGEKWRSKVPILQNDQAGRKILTGGIKDKRKAYEIDIQSFKGENEVHITVPAKAICDYYNKKKTYYINVGTHGFYLMNKIDPLKLNAKLTKKIEDFSNCTSARIRTRCQPKGGGDYQFVMTLEFSNLRKSLYNIAPVTSQNNVTINRNAYNLADNQSLLKAFAS
;
A
#
# COMPACT_ATOMS: atom_id res chain seq x y z
N MET A 1 -10.91 -1.92 -7.09
CA MET A 1 -10.09 -1.94 -5.84
C MET A 1 -10.10 -0.60 -5.14
N ALA A 2 -9.97 0.53 -5.83
CA ALA A 2 -10.00 1.87 -5.22
C ALA A 2 -11.25 2.13 -4.36
N GLN A 3 -12.45 1.78 -4.83
CA GLN A 3 -13.70 2.00 -4.08
C GLN A 3 -13.68 1.34 -2.69
N LYS A 4 -13.14 0.11 -2.56
CA LYS A 4 -13.04 -0.57 -1.26
C LYS A 4 -12.10 0.16 -0.28
N GLY A 5 -11.04 0.79 -0.79
CA GLY A 5 -10.15 1.64 0.00
C GLY A 5 -10.90 2.84 0.57
N PHE A 6 -11.58 3.61 -0.26
CA PHE A 6 -12.37 4.76 0.16
C PHE A 6 -13.51 4.39 1.12
N ASP A 7 -14.18 3.26 0.90
CA ASP A 7 -15.21 2.77 1.82
C ASP A 7 -14.61 2.43 3.20
N TYR A 8 -13.40 1.85 3.22
CA TYR A 8 -12.68 1.56 4.45
C TYR A 8 -12.26 2.82 5.20
N GLU A 9 -11.69 3.81 4.50
CA GLU A 9 -11.32 5.12 5.08
C GLU A 9 -12.55 5.81 5.70
N ARG A 10 -13.68 5.86 4.98
CA ARG A 10 -14.94 6.42 5.48
C ARG A 10 -15.45 5.69 6.71
N ASN A 11 -15.37 4.37 6.72
CA ASN A 11 -15.80 3.57 7.87
C ASN A 11 -14.89 3.81 9.09
N ALA A 12 -13.57 3.86 8.92
CA ALA A 12 -12.66 4.17 10.02
C ALA A 12 -12.89 5.57 10.59
N HIS A 13 -13.12 6.55 9.72
CA HIS A 13 -13.49 7.91 10.12
C HIS A 13 -14.79 7.94 10.95
N ASN A 14 -15.82 7.22 10.52
CA ASN A 14 -17.10 7.15 11.24
C ASN A 14 -16.93 6.54 12.65
N VAL A 15 -16.10 5.47 12.77
CA VAL A 15 -15.79 4.89 14.08
C VAL A 15 -15.17 5.91 15.02
N LEU A 16 -14.18 6.65 14.55
CA LEU A 16 -13.54 7.67 15.38
C LEU A 16 -14.53 8.77 15.80
N LYS A 17 -15.43 9.18 14.91
CA LYS A 17 -16.50 10.15 15.22
C LYS A 17 -17.51 9.61 16.24
N GLU A 18 -17.91 8.34 16.16
CA GLU A 18 -18.79 7.69 17.15
C GLU A 18 -18.17 7.76 18.57
N TYR A 19 -16.84 7.68 18.66
CA TYR A 19 -16.09 7.84 19.92
C TYR A 19 -15.74 9.30 20.25
N LYS A 20 -16.34 10.28 19.55
CA LYS A 20 -16.13 11.73 19.75
C LYS A 20 -14.67 12.17 19.57
N ILE A 21 -13.90 11.44 18.77
CA ILE A 21 -12.53 11.79 18.42
C ILE A 21 -12.59 12.81 17.27
N THR A 22 -11.86 13.90 17.42
CA THR A 22 -11.76 14.91 16.36
C THR A 22 -10.90 14.38 15.22
N VAL A 23 -11.51 14.22 14.06
CA VAL A 23 -10.86 13.75 12.83
C VAL A 23 -11.14 14.73 11.72
N GLY A 24 -10.13 15.11 10.96
CA GLY A 24 -10.31 15.83 9.69
C GLY A 24 -11.07 14.98 8.67
N ASP A 25 -11.58 15.61 7.63
CA ASP A 25 -12.24 14.88 6.54
C ASP A 25 -11.28 13.85 5.90
N PRO A 26 -11.80 12.68 5.49
CA PRO A 26 -10.99 11.67 4.82
C PRO A 26 -10.27 12.25 3.59
N ALA A 27 -9.00 11.87 3.41
CA ALA A 27 -8.19 12.38 2.30
C ALA A 27 -8.77 12.04 0.91
N GLY A 28 -9.52 10.94 0.82
CA GLY A 28 -10.08 10.47 -0.44
C GLY A 28 -8.97 10.15 -1.46
N ALA A 29 -9.01 10.81 -2.61
CA ALA A 29 -7.99 10.64 -3.66
C ALA A 29 -6.78 11.58 -3.52
N SER A 30 -6.65 12.31 -2.41
CA SER A 30 -5.52 13.25 -2.18
C SER A 30 -4.30 12.47 -1.69
N HIS A 31 -3.24 12.42 -2.50
CA HIS A 31 -1.99 11.69 -2.18
C HIS A 31 -1.00 12.47 -1.32
N ASP A 32 -1.25 13.74 -1.07
CA ASP A 32 -0.40 14.64 -0.26
C ASP A 32 -0.81 14.71 1.21
N LYS A 33 -1.97 14.14 1.56
CA LYS A 33 -2.52 14.10 2.91
C LYS A 33 -2.55 12.68 3.47
N PRO A 34 -2.50 12.52 4.81
CA PRO A 34 -2.78 11.22 5.42
C PRO A 34 -4.25 10.85 5.25
N ASP A 35 -4.56 9.55 5.23
CA ASP A 35 -5.94 9.05 5.14
C ASP A 35 -6.81 9.56 6.29
N LEU A 36 -6.24 9.68 7.49
CA LEU A 36 -6.86 10.32 8.65
C LEU A 36 -5.93 11.37 9.26
N SER A 37 -6.50 12.50 9.60
CA SER A 37 -5.87 13.55 10.42
C SER A 37 -6.53 13.59 11.78
N ILE A 38 -5.84 13.11 12.81
CA ILE A 38 -6.38 12.93 14.16
C ILE A 38 -5.88 14.05 15.07
N VAL A 39 -6.79 14.65 15.83
CA VAL A 39 -6.51 15.63 16.88
C VAL A 39 -7.10 15.09 18.19
N THR A 40 -6.30 15.06 19.25
CA THR A 40 -6.78 14.68 20.59
C THR A 40 -7.04 15.92 21.44
N GLN A 41 -7.81 15.80 22.50
CA GLN A 41 -8.08 16.91 23.41
C GLN A 41 -6.79 17.48 24.03
N SER A 42 -5.83 16.63 24.32
CA SER A 42 -4.55 16.99 24.93
C SER A 42 -3.52 17.54 23.95
N ILE A 43 -3.69 17.28 22.64
CA ILE A 43 -2.73 17.62 21.59
C ILE A 43 -3.46 18.24 20.41
N GLN A 44 -3.35 19.56 20.27
CA GLN A 44 -4.04 20.34 19.25
C GLN A 44 -3.41 20.21 17.83
N THR A 45 -2.22 19.61 17.74
CA THR A 45 -1.56 19.40 16.44
C THR A 45 -2.11 18.16 15.78
N SER A 46 -2.57 18.32 14.55
CA SER A 46 -3.04 17.18 13.72
C SER A 46 -1.93 16.19 13.45
N THR A 47 -2.23 14.91 13.63
CA THR A 47 -1.33 13.78 13.42
C THR A 47 -1.91 12.81 12.41
N GLY A 48 -1.12 12.44 11.41
CA GLY A 48 -1.56 11.55 10.34
C GLY A 48 -1.58 10.08 10.74
N CYS A 49 -2.60 9.38 10.25
CA CYS A 49 -2.69 7.92 10.27
C CYS A 49 -3.01 7.41 8.86
N GLU A 50 -2.21 6.48 8.38
CA GLU A 50 -2.43 5.78 7.11
C GLU A 50 -3.37 4.60 7.32
N LEU A 51 -4.24 4.34 6.36
CA LEU A 51 -5.20 3.24 6.39
C LEU A 51 -4.97 2.26 5.25
N LYS A 52 -4.81 1.00 5.56
CA LYS A 52 -4.75 -0.09 4.58
C LYS A 52 -5.76 -1.17 4.98
N ILE A 53 -6.55 -1.66 4.03
CA ILE A 53 -7.47 -2.79 4.31
C ILE A 53 -6.68 -4.03 4.66
N SER A 54 -5.57 -4.26 3.95
CA SER A 54 -4.72 -5.43 4.09
C SER A 54 -3.26 -5.12 3.78
N PRO A 55 -2.31 -5.99 4.18
CA PRO A 55 -0.89 -5.80 3.89
C PRO A 55 -0.53 -5.84 2.40
N THR A 56 -1.38 -6.41 1.55
CA THR A 56 -1.08 -6.68 0.13
C THR A 56 -1.37 -5.50 -0.81
N ALA A 57 -1.78 -4.35 -0.28
CA ALA A 57 -2.22 -3.19 -1.05
C ALA A 57 -1.60 -1.89 -0.53
N ALA A 58 -0.27 -1.86 -0.37
CA ALA A 58 0.43 -0.68 0.13
C ALA A 58 0.67 0.39 -0.94
N GLY A 59 0.50 0.06 -2.21
CA GLY A 59 0.64 0.98 -3.35
C GLY A 59 0.99 0.25 -4.64
N SER A 60 0.80 0.89 -5.79
CA SER A 60 1.16 0.33 -7.10
C SER A 60 1.67 1.38 -8.08
N LEU A 61 2.64 1.02 -8.92
CA LEU A 61 3.19 1.84 -9.98
C LEU A 61 3.21 1.08 -11.30
N VAL A 62 2.75 1.73 -12.37
CA VAL A 62 2.69 1.13 -13.70
C VAL A 62 4.10 0.98 -14.29
N LEU A 63 4.36 -0.19 -14.86
CA LEU A 63 5.57 -0.52 -15.62
C LEU A 63 5.27 -0.45 -17.11
N LYS A 64 6.24 0.01 -17.89
CA LYS A 64 6.23 0.05 -19.34
C LYS A 64 7.35 -0.82 -19.90
N TYR A 65 7.07 -1.49 -21.00
CA TYR A 65 8.07 -2.21 -21.79
C TYR A 65 8.18 -1.59 -23.17
N TYR A 66 9.36 -1.09 -23.49
CA TYR A 66 9.66 -0.48 -24.77
C TYR A 66 11.09 -0.82 -25.21
N ASN A 67 11.26 -1.16 -26.47
CA ASN A 67 12.55 -1.47 -27.08
C ASN A 67 13.41 -2.42 -26.23
N GLY A 68 12.82 -3.53 -25.79
CA GLY A 68 13.51 -4.56 -25.00
C GLY A 68 13.76 -4.23 -23.55
N LYS A 69 13.24 -3.11 -23.01
CA LYS A 69 13.51 -2.64 -21.64
C LYS A 69 12.25 -2.29 -20.87
N TRP A 70 12.25 -2.64 -19.61
CA TRP A 70 11.27 -2.20 -18.63
C TRP A 70 11.66 -0.83 -18.05
N SER A 71 10.66 0.01 -17.84
CA SER A 71 10.79 1.31 -17.19
C SER A 71 9.55 1.63 -16.35
N PHE A 72 9.64 2.62 -15.47
CA PHE A 72 8.47 3.19 -14.82
C PHE A 72 7.65 4.05 -15.77
N ALA A 73 6.34 4.16 -15.52
CA ALA A 73 5.53 5.14 -16.20
C ALA A 73 6.08 6.56 -15.90
N GLU A 74 6.30 7.36 -16.95
CA GLU A 74 6.86 8.71 -16.80
C GLU A 74 5.88 9.69 -16.15
N ASP A 75 4.59 9.54 -16.44
CA ASP A 75 3.55 10.41 -15.93
C ASP A 75 3.18 10.04 -14.48
N LEU A 76 3.93 10.55 -13.52
CA LEU A 76 3.63 10.45 -12.10
C LEU A 76 2.72 11.60 -11.62
N LYS A 77 2.45 12.61 -12.46
CA LYS A 77 1.58 13.78 -12.20
C LYS A 77 1.80 14.46 -10.85
N GLY A 78 3.04 14.42 -10.35
CA GLY A 78 3.35 14.95 -9.03
C GLY A 78 2.75 14.15 -7.87
N ASP A 79 2.25 12.94 -8.11
CA ASP A 79 1.72 12.02 -7.11
C ASP A 79 2.84 11.57 -6.15
N PRO A 80 2.86 12.06 -4.88
CA PRO A 80 3.97 11.80 -3.97
C PRO A 80 4.12 10.31 -3.62
N GLU A 81 3.03 9.54 -3.60
CA GLU A 81 3.08 8.11 -3.31
C GLU A 81 3.76 7.35 -4.46
N LYS A 82 3.43 7.67 -5.70
CA LYS A 82 4.09 7.08 -6.87
C LYS A 82 5.55 7.49 -6.98
N ILE A 83 5.86 8.75 -6.65
CA ILE A 83 7.24 9.24 -6.59
C ILE A 83 8.03 8.46 -5.55
N MET A 84 7.49 8.28 -4.34
CA MET A 84 8.10 7.44 -3.29
C MET A 84 8.34 6.01 -3.79
N MET A 85 7.34 5.40 -4.38
CA MET A 85 7.44 4.02 -4.86
C MET A 85 8.51 3.88 -5.93
N ARG A 86 8.60 4.83 -6.86
CA ARG A 86 9.67 4.88 -7.87
C ARG A 86 11.04 5.02 -7.22
N ASP A 87 11.17 5.93 -6.26
CA ASP A 87 12.45 6.22 -5.61
C ASP A 87 12.93 5.03 -4.78
N ILE A 88 12.03 4.37 -4.04
CA ILE A 88 12.33 3.13 -3.32
C ILE A 88 12.71 2.01 -4.32
N ALA A 89 11.92 1.81 -5.37
CA ALA A 89 12.21 0.78 -6.36
C ALA A 89 13.55 1.02 -7.08
N THR A 90 13.92 2.27 -7.29
CA THR A 90 15.23 2.66 -7.84
C THR A 90 16.35 2.40 -6.85
N GLN A 91 16.18 2.78 -5.59
CA GLN A 91 17.16 2.56 -4.52
C GLN A 91 17.49 1.07 -4.31
N TYR A 92 16.51 0.20 -4.52
CA TYR A 92 16.64 -1.25 -4.36
C TYR A 92 16.79 -1.99 -5.71
N ASP A 93 17.26 -1.31 -6.75
CA ASP A 93 17.67 -1.88 -8.03
C ASP A 93 16.60 -2.68 -8.80
N LEU A 94 15.30 -2.37 -8.62
CA LEU A 94 14.21 -3.12 -9.30
C LEU A 94 14.42 -3.18 -10.81
N LEU A 95 14.69 -2.06 -11.48
CA LEU A 95 14.87 -2.04 -12.94
C LEU A 95 16.15 -2.75 -13.38
N LYS A 96 17.19 -2.79 -12.54
CA LYS A 96 18.39 -3.59 -12.80
C LYS A 96 18.06 -5.09 -12.74
N GLU A 97 17.32 -5.53 -11.73
CA GLU A 97 16.83 -6.91 -11.62
C GLU A 97 15.95 -7.30 -12.81
N MET A 98 15.08 -6.40 -13.28
CA MET A 98 14.17 -6.65 -14.40
C MET A 98 14.85 -6.65 -15.77
N ASN A 99 15.92 -5.86 -15.97
CA ASN A 99 16.49 -5.61 -17.31
C ASN A 99 17.88 -6.19 -17.51
N VAL A 100 18.70 -6.30 -16.47
CA VAL A 100 20.15 -6.52 -16.64
C VAL A 100 20.66 -7.76 -15.94
N SER A 101 20.54 -7.86 -14.62
CA SER A 101 21.21 -8.88 -13.82
C SER A 101 20.52 -9.07 -12.46
N GLY A 102 20.86 -10.19 -11.81
CA GLY A 102 20.39 -10.55 -10.48
C GLY A 102 19.37 -11.69 -10.46
N PRO A 103 19.35 -12.47 -9.37
CA PRO A 103 18.56 -13.69 -9.28
C PRO A 103 17.04 -13.43 -9.24
N ALA A 104 16.62 -12.29 -8.66
CA ALA A 104 15.22 -11.96 -8.53
C ALA A 104 14.51 -11.74 -9.88
N GLY A 105 15.24 -11.26 -10.89
CA GLY A 105 14.71 -10.95 -12.22
C GLY A 105 15.06 -11.95 -13.32
N GLU A 106 15.79 -13.02 -13.02
CA GLU A 106 16.29 -13.95 -14.05
C GLU A 106 15.18 -14.52 -14.95
N LYS A 107 14.15 -15.09 -14.35
CA LYS A 107 13.01 -15.67 -15.08
C LYS A 107 12.17 -14.60 -15.77
N TRP A 108 12.08 -13.41 -15.20
CA TRP A 108 11.39 -12.26 -15.80
C TRP A 108 12.09 -11.80 -17.08
N ARG A 109 13.41 -11.63 -17.05
CA ARG A 109 14.20 -11.16 -18.21
C ARG A 109 14.17 -12.09 -19.41
N SER A 110 13.92 -13.38 -19.20
CA SER A 110 13.80 -14.36 -20.30
C SER A 110 12.49 -14.21 -21.10
N LYS A 111 11.60 -13.34 -20.69
CA LYS A 111 10.27 -13.16 -21.28
C LYS A 111 10.13 -11.83 -22.00
N VAL A 112 9.42 -11.84 -23.10
CA VAL A 112 9.03 -10.63 -23.84
C VAL A 112 7.51 -10.52 -23.77
N PRO A 113 6.96 -9.42 -23.23
CA PRO A 113 5.51 -9.29 -23.12
C PRO A 113 4.84 -9.02 -24.47
N ILE A 114 3.60 -9.49 -24.60
CA ILE A 114 2.74 -9.13 -25.74
C ILE A 114 2.31 -7.67 -25.65
N LEU A 115 1.97 -7.20 -24.43
CA LEU A 115 1.67 -5.78 -24.20
C LEU A 115 2.97 -5.00 -24.07
N GLN A 116 3.20 -4.13 -25.04
CA GLN A 116 4.36 -3.23 -25.07
C GLN A 116 3.90 -1.77 -25.17
N ASN A 117 4.86 -0.88 -25.18
CA ASN A 117 4.63 0.54 -25.44
C ASN A 117 5.34 0.94 -26.74
N ASP A 118 4.75 1.86 -27.49
CA ASP A 118 5.43 2.52 -28.62
C ASP A 118 6.32 3.69 -28.12
N GLN A 119 7.01 4.35 -29.04
CA GLN A 119 7.86 5.49 -28.75
C GLN A 119 7.11 6.64 -28.05
N ALA A 120 5.82 6.81 -28.34
CA ALA A 120 4.96 7.80 -27.70
C ALA A 120 4.39 7.32 -26.35
N GLY A 121 4.78 6.14 -25.87
CA GLY A 121 4.30 5.56 -24.61
C GLY A 121 2.89 4.94 -24.68
N ARG A 122 2.29 4.83 -25.88
CA ARG A 122 0.96 4.23 -26.05
C ARG A 122 1.08 2.70 -26.02
N LYS A 123 0.09 2.05 -25.43
CA LYS A 123 0.01 0.58 -25.37
C LYS A 123 -0.24 -0.01 -26.77
N ILE A 124 0.56 -0.98 -27.12
CA ILE A 124 0.45 -1.77 -28.36
C ILE A 124 0.50 -3.26 -28.03
N LEU A 125 -0.15 -4.07 -28.85
CA LEU A 125 -0.04 -5.53 -28.80
C LEU A 125 0.90 -6.00 -29.90
N THR A 126 1.82 -6.90 -29.55
CA THR A 126 2.87 -7.42 -30.45
C THR A 126 2.66 -8.91 -30.75
N GLY A 127 3.58 -9.54 -31.52
CA GLY A 127 3.53 -10.96 -31.84
C GLY A 127 2.33 -11.37 -32.72
N GLY A 128 1.76 -10.44 -33.51
CA GLY A 128 0.60 -10.70 -34.35
C GLY A 128 -0.73 -10.88 -33.61
N ILE A 129 -0.76 -10.68 -32.30
CA ILE A 129 -1.96 -10.82 -31.46
C ILE A 129 -2.71 -9.48 -31.44
N LYS A 130 -3.98 -9.50 -31.85
CA LYS A 130 -4.86 -8.32 -31.88
C LYS A 130 -5.91 -8.35 -30.74
N ASP A 131 -6.21 -9.54 -30.23
CA ASP A 131 -7.18 -9.73 -29.15
C ASP A 131 -6.55 -9.47 -27.79
N LYS A 132 -7.08 -8.47 -27.07
CA LYS A 132 -6.57 -8.06 -25.74
C LYS A 132 -6.72 -9.15 -24.67
N ARG A 133 -7.79 -9.93 -24.73
CA ARG A 133 -8.03 -11.00 -23.76
C ARG A 133 -7.01 -12.12 -23.95
N LYS A 134 -6.80 -12.54 -25.21
CA LYS A 134 -5.78 -13.53 -25.55
C LYS A 134 -4.38 -13.04 -25.17
N ALA A 135 -4.06 -11.77 -25.43
CA ALA A 135 -2.78 -11.17 -25.03
C ALA A 135 -2.60 -11.20 -23.49
N TYR A 136 -3.65 -10.85 -22.74
CA TYR A 136 -3.64 -10.93 -21.28
C TYR A 136 -3.43 -12.34 -20.74
N GLU A 137 -4.11 -13.34 -21.34
CA GLU A 137 -3.97 -14.74 -20.96
C GLU A 137 -2.53 -15.25 -21.17
N ILE A 138 -1.88 -14.84 -22.24
CA ILE A 138 -0.47 -15.18 -22.52
C ILE A 138 0.46 -14.46 -21.54
N ASP A 139 0.31 -13.16 -21.38
CA ASP A 139 1.19 -12.36 -20.54
C ASP A 139 1.06 -12.74 -19.08
N ILE A 140 -0.16 -12.97 -18.56
CA ILE A 140 -0.32 -13.37 -17.18
C ILE A 140 0.30 -14.75 -16.91
N GLN A 141 0.23 -15.70 -17.85
CA GLN A 141 0.90 -16.98 -17.71
C GLN A 141 2.42 -16.85 -17.72
N SER A 142 2.96 -15.97 -18.58
CA SER A 142 4.40 -15.75 -18.72
C SER A 142 5.02 -15.03 -17.54
N PHE A 143 4.27 -14.16 -16.85
CA PHE A 143 4.78 -13.22 -15.84
C PHE A 143 4.13 -13.39 -14.47
N LYS A 144 3.70 -14.61 -14.07
CA LYS A 144 3.12 -14.88 -12.75
C LYS A 144 3.97 -15.81 -11.91
N GLY A 145 3.70 -15.80 -10.60
CA GLY A 145 4.29 -16.72 -9.64
C GLY A 145 5.80 -16.59 -9.57
N GLU A 146 6.52 -17.66 -9.86
CA GLU A 146 7.98 -17.70 -9.83
C GLU A 146 8.67 -16.81 -10.89
N ASN A 147 7.93 -16.38 -11.91
CA ASN A 147 8.43 -15.47 -12.94
C ASN A 147 8.26 -13.99 -12.54
N GLU A 148 7.63 -13.67 -11.42
CA GLU A 148 7.54 -12.31 -10.91
C GLU A 148 8.86 -11.90 -10.25
N VAL A 149 9.22 -10.62 -10.33
CA VAL A 149 10.36 -10.09 -9.59
C VAL A 149 9.92 -9.76 -8.17
N HIS A 150 10.64 -10.26 -7.20
CA HIS A 150 10.41 -10.01 -5.77
C HIS A 150 11.68 -9.42 -5.15
N ILE A 151 11.60 -8.17 -4.68
CA ILE A 151 12.69 -7.48 -3.99
C ILE A 151 12.26 -7.15 -2.57
N THR A 152 13.09 -7.50 -1.60
CA THR A 152 12.89 -7.12 -0.20
C THR A 152 13.32 -5.67 0.03
N VAL A 153 12.48 -4.93 0.72
CA VAL A 153 12.72 -3.53 1.10
C VAL A 153 12.56 -3.42 2.62
N PRO A 154 13.47 -2.74 3.33
CA PRO A 154 13.27 -2.49 4.75
C PRO A 154 11.99 -1.71 5.01
N ALA A 155 11.11 -2.23 5.88
CA ALA A 155 9.87 -1.52 6.24
C ALA A 155 10.15 -0.12 6.80
N LYS A 156 11.31 0.08 7.43
CA LYS A 156 11.77 1.40 7.89
C LYS A 156 11.80 2.46 6.78
N ALA A 157 12.18 2.11 5.55
CA ALA A 157 12.21 3.07 4.43
C ALA A 157 10.81 3.62 4.11
N ILE A 158 9.79 2.76 4.23
CA ILE A 158 8.39 3.15 4.07
C ILE A 158 7.94 4.06 5.22
N CYS A 159 8.27 3.68 6.45
CA CYS A 159 7.95 4.48 7.63
C CYS A 159 8.60 5.86 7.59
N ASP A 160 9.86 5.95 7.17
CA ASP A 160 10.58 7.22 7.03
C ASP A 160 9.91 8.16 6.02
N TYR A 161 9.36 7.61 4.94
CA TYR A 161 8.60 8.38 3.97
C TYR A 161 7.31 8.96 4.58
N TYR A 162 6.50 8.12 5.22
CA TYR A 162 5.26 8.58 5.85
C TYR A 162 5.50 9.59 6.99
N ASN A 163 6.58 9.41 7.75
CA ASN A 163 6.94 10.36 8.81
C ASN A 163 7.28 11.76 8.28
N LYS A 164 7.87 11.87 7.08
CA LYS A 164 8.09 13.17 6.40
C LYS A 164 6.77 13.88 6.09
N LYS A 165 5.68 13.12 5.91
CA LYS A 165 4.31 13.63 5.74
C LYS A 165 3.56 13.82 7.07
N LYS A 166 4.23 13.75 8.22
CA LYS A 166 3.60 13.80 9.55
C LYS A 166 2.56 12.68 9.78
N THR A 167 2.73 11.55 9.08
CA THR A 167 1.93 10.34 9.26
C THR A 167 2.73 9.38 10.12
N TYR A 168 2.37 9.25 11.38
CA TYR A 168 3.14 8.51 12.38
C TYR A 168 2.48 7.21 12.82
N TYR A 169 1.28 6.95 12.32
CA TYR A 169 0.51 5.74 12.59
C TYR A 169 0.07 5.08 11.31
N ILE A 170 -0.11 3.77 11.37
CA ILE A 170 -0.75 2.99 10.31
C ILE A 170 -1.74 2.00 10.91
N ASN A 171 -2.94 1.92 10.34
CA ASN A 171 -3.90 0.89 10.66
C ASN A 171 -4.13 -0.02 9.46
N VAL A 172 -3.82 -1.30 9.64
CA VAL A 172 -4.07 -2.35 8.64
C VAL A 172 -5.28 -3.15 9.12
N GLY A 173 -6.41 -3.02 8.45
CA GLY A 173 -7.71 -3.52 8.93
C GLY A 173 -7.74 -4.99 9.30
N THR A 174 -6.98 -5.84 8.58
CA THR A 174 -6.85 -7.28 8.88
C THR A 174 -5.80 -7.61 9.95
N HIS A 175 -4.94 -6.66 10.36
CA HIS A 175 -3.78 -6.91 11.23
C HIS A 175 -3.70 -6.01 12.44
N GLY A 176 -4.11 -4.74 12.35
CA GLY A 176 -4.18 -3.85 13.49
C GLY A 176 -3.51 -2.49 13.32
N PHE A 177 -3.26 -1.82 14.45
CA PHE A 177 -2.76 -0.46 14.56
C PHE A 177 -1.32 -0.46 15.08
N TYR A 178 -0.46 0.35 14.45
CA TYR A 178 0.98 0.39 14.70
C TYR A 178 1.51 1.82 14.71
N LEU A 179 2.64 2.03 15.41
CA LEU A 179 3.48 3.22 15.25
C LEU A 179 4.38 3.08 14.02
N MET A 180 4.64 4.17 13.32
CA MET A 180 5.68 4.24 12.30
C MET A 180 6.99 4.75 12.93
N ASN A 181 8.03 3.89 13.01
CA ASN A 181 9.34 4.21 13.62
C ASN A 181 9.29 4.65 15.08
N LYS A 182 8.44 4.05 15.90
CA LYS A 182 8.33 4.32 17.35
C LYS A 182 7.92 5.75 17.72
N ILE A 183 7.56 6.59 16.76
CA ILE A 183 7.14 7.97 17.00
C ILE A 183 5.68 7.97 17.42
N ASP A 184 5.36 8.50 18.60
CA ASP A 184 4.03 8.54 19.19
C ASP A 184 3.63 9.98 19.59
N PRO A 185 3.31 10.84 18.61
CA PRO A 185 3.01 12.25 18.88
C PRO A 185 1.72 12.45 19.69
N LEU A 186 0.76 11.51 19.62
CA LEU A 186 -0.47 11.55 20.42
C LEU A 186 -0.30 10.96 21.82
N LYS A 187 0.91 10.50 22.16
CA LYS A 187 1.25 9.91 23.48
C LYS A 187 0.32 8.74 23.86
N LEU A 188 -0.15 7.97 22.87
CA LEU A 188 -1.08 6.87 23.10
C LEU A 188 -0.47 5.80 24.00
N ASN A 189 0.82 5.51 23.84
CA ASN A 189 1.53 4.54 24.67
C ASN A 189 1.62 4.92 26.16
N ALA A 190 1.44 6.19 26.51
CA ALA A 190 1.36 6.63 27.91
C ALA A 190 -0.04 6.39 28.51
N LYS A 191 -1.05 6.21 27.66
CA LYS A 191 -2.46 6.03 28.04
C LYS A 191 -2.91 4.56 28.00
N LEU A 192 -2.12 3.70 27.35
CA LEU A 192 -2.45 2.29 27.12
C LEU A 192 -1.66 1.38 28.05
N THR A 193 -2.30 0.32 28.55
CA THR A 193 -1.65 -0.69 29.39
C THR A 193 -0.57 -1.48 28.66
N LYS A 194 -0.80 -1.80 27.40
CA LYS A 194 0.18 -2.43 26.50
C LYS A 194 0.59 -1.44 25.42
N LYS A 195 1.87 -1.40 25.10
CA LYS A 195 2.38 -0.48 24.07
C LYS A 195 1.93 -0.91 22.67
N ILE A 196 1.66 0.10 21.83
CA ILE A 196 1.48 -0.06 20.41
C ILE A 196 2.81 -0.50 19.79
N GLU A 197 2.78 -1.50 18.95
CA GLU A 197 3.98 -2.03 18.30
C GLU A 197 4.51 -1.10 17.21
N ASP A 198 5.81 -1.13 16.99
CA ASP A 198 6.47 -0.44 15.89
C ASP A 198 6.31 -1.26 14.61
N PHE A 199 5.67 -0.67 13.61
CA PHE A 199 5.41 -1.28 12.31
C PHE A 199 6.68 -1.80 11.64
N SER A 200 7.77 -1.05 11.70
CA SER A 200 9.04 -1.44 11.08
C SER A 200 9.64 -2.72 11.66
N ASN A 201 9.27 -3.08 12.88
CA ASN A 201 9.72 -4.30 13.56
C ASN A 201 8.72 -5.46 13.41
N CYS A 202 7.50 -5.18 12.93
CA CYS A 202 6.42 -6.15 12.83
C CYS A 202 6.27 -6.75 11.44
N THR A 203 6.93 -6.18 10.43
CA THR A 203 6.79 -6.58 9.03
C THR A 203 8.10 -6.43 8.27
N SER A 204 8.18 -7.10 7.14
CA SER A 204 9.06 -6.77 6.04
C SER A 204 8.25 -6.23 4.87
N ALA A 205 8.80 -5.30 4.11
CA ALA A 205 8.20 -4.86 2.87
C ALA A 205 8.83 -5.59 1.69
N ARG A 206 8.07 -5.78 0.63
CA ARG A 206 8.58 -6.28 -0.64
C ARG A 206 8.00 -5.51 -1.81
N ILE A 207 8.78 -5.37 -2.85
CA ILE A 207 8.30 -4.99 -4.15
C ILE A 207 8.05 -6.27 -4.94
N ARG A 208 6.89 -6.34 -5.60
CA ARG A 208 6.51 -7.44 -6.47
C ARG A 208 6.03 -6.90 -7.80
N THR A 209 6.56 -7.44 -8.90
CA THR A 209 6.06 -7.13 -10.24
C THR A 209 4.98 -8.13 -10.66
N ARG A 210 4.01 -7.69 -11.43
CA ARG A 210 2.97 -8.59 -11.96
C ARG A 210 2.22 -8.00 -13.14
N CYS A 211 1.65 -8.90 -13.96
CA CYS A 211 0.59 -8.57 -14.91
C CYS A 211 -0.76 -8.62 -14.20
N GLN A 212 -1.60 -7.59 -14.37
CA GLN A 212 -2.92 -7.54 -13.75
C GLN A 212 -3.99 -6.92 -14.65
N PRO A 213 -5.27 -7.34 -14.51
CA PRO A 213 -6.36 -6.74 -15.26
C PRO A 213 -6.57 -5.29 -14.84
N LYS A 214 -7.00 -4.48 -15.80
CA LYS A 214 -7.53 -3.12 -15.62
C LYS A 214 -8.96 -3.11 -16.17
N GLY A 215 -9.83 -2.26 -15.63
CA GLY A 215 -11.21 -2.18 -16.10
C GLY A 215 -11.34 -2.01 -17.62
N GLY A 216 -12.51 -2.42 -18.18
CA GLY A 216 -12.78 -2.29 -19.62
C GLY A 216 -12.08 -3.33 -20.51
N GLY A 217 -11.70 -4.50 -19.97
CA GLY A 217 -11.02 -5.55 -20.74
C GLY A 217 -9.55 -5.26 -21.02
N ASP A 218 -9.00 -4.22 -20.43
CA ASP A 218 -7.59 -3.83 -20.53
C ASP A 218 -6.74 -4.50 -19.44
N TYR A 219 -5.42 -4.51 -19.60
CA TYR A 219 -4.49 -4.99 -18.59
C TYR A 219 -3.20 -4.16 -18.58
N GLN A 220 -2.37 -4.38 -17.57
CA GLN A 220 -1.13 -3.65 -17.40
C GLN A 220 -0.12 -4.43 -16.56
N PHE A 221 1.14 -4.10 -16.74
CA PHE A 221 2.19 -4.51 -15.83
C PHE A 221 2.36 -3.46 -14.73
N VAL A 222 2.53 -3.91 -13.51
CA VAL A 222 2.73 -3.04 -12.35
C VAL A 222 3.80 -3.62 -11.44
N MET A 223 4.48 -2.75 -10.71
CA MET A 223 5.05 -3.11 -9.43
C MET A 223 4.06 -2.78 -8.31
N THR A 224 4.02 -3.60 -7.29
CA THR A 224 3.26 -3.36 -6.06
C THR A 224 4.18 -3.38 -4.88
N LEU A 225 3.93 -2.47 -3.92
CA LEU A 225 4.53 -2.51 -2.61
C LEU A 225 3.60 -3.31 -1.69
N GLU A 226 4.14 -4.29 -1.00
CA GLU A 226 3.40 -5.18 -0.12
C GLU A 226 4.10 -5.29 1.23
N PHE A 227 3.34 -5.36 2.30
CA PHE A 227 3.84 -5.71 3.62
C PHE A 227 3.74 -7.23 3.78
N SER A 228 4.87 -7.90 3.96
CA SER A 228 4.94 -9.35 4.12
C SER A 228 5.19 -9.70 5.58
N ASN A 229 4.62 -10.82 6.03
CA ASN A 229 4.80 -11.34 7.38
C ASN A 229 4.40 -10.34 8.49
N LEU A 230 3.44 -9.44 8.21
CA LEU A 230 2.97 -8.49 9.21
C LEU A 230 2.35 -9.23 10.39
N ARG A 231 2.93 -9.05 11.59
CA ARG A 231 2.38 -9.60 12.83
C ARG A 231 1.12 -8.84 13.23
N LYS A 232 0.12 -9.55 13.73
CA LYS A 232 -1.10 -8.92 14.24
C LYS A 232 -0.79 -8.06 15.46
N SER A 233 -1.27 -6.82 15.44
CA SER A 233 -1.27 -5.94 16.60
C SER A 233 -2.45 -6.24 17.52
N LEU A 234 -2.29 -5.90 18.79
CA LEU A 234 -3.34 -5.97 19.79
C LEU A 234 -4.47 -4.97 19.51
N TYR A 235 -4.14 -3.82 18.94
CA TYR A 235 -5.07 -2.71 18.71
C TYR A 235 -5.48 -2.62 17.24
N ASN A 236 -6.70 -2.14 16.97
CA ASN A 236 -7.20 -1.91 15.61
C ASN A 236 -8.34 -0.88 15.64
N ILE A 237 -8.20 0.23 14.90
CA ILE A 237 -9.26 1.25 14.83
C ILE A 237 -10.50 0.67 14.12
N ALA A 238 -10.30 0.00 13.02
CA ALA A 238 -11.36 -0.46 12.13
C ALA A 238 -11.08 -1.89 11.63
N PRO A 239 -11.27 -2.91 12.50
CA PRO A 239 -10.97 -4.29 12.14
C PRO A 239 -11.91 -4.82 11.04
N VAL A 240 -11.35 -5.56 10.09
CA VAL A 240 -12.09 -6.27 9.03
C VAL A 240 -11.81 -7.77 9.09
N THR A 241 -12.78 -8.57 8.68
CA THR A 241 -12.69 -10.06 8.75
C THR A 241 -11.87 -10.63 7.59
N SER A 242 -11.86 -9.96 6.43
CA SER A 242 -11.13 -10.40 5.25
C SER A 242 -10.77 -9.24 4.33
N GLN A 243 -9.81 -9.47 3.42
CA GLN A 243 -9.40 -8.50 2.40
C GLN A 243 -10.52 -8.09 1.42
N ASN A 244 -11.52 -8.95 1.24
CA ASN A 244 -12.64 -8.69 0.35
C ASN A 244 -13.83 -8.02 1.03
N ASN A 245 -13.79 -7.92 2.36
CA ASN A 245 -14.86 -7.35 3.17
C ASN A 245 -14.42 -5.99 3.70
N VAL A 246 -15.09 -4.93 3.27
CA VAL A 246 -14.91 -3.57 3.81
C VAL A 246 -15.84 -3.30 4.99
N THR A 247 -16.73 -4.25 5.32
CA THR A 247 -17.59 -4.14 6.49
C THR A 247 -16.74 -4.30 7.74
N ILE A 248 -16.78 -3.28 8.58
CA ILE A 248 -16.09 -3.30 9.86
C ILE A 248 -16.73 -4.38 10.74
N ASN A 249 -15.88 -5.23 11.32
CA ASN A 249 -16.35 -6.22 12.27
C ASN A 249 -16.73 -5.53 13.60
N ARG A 250 -18.01 -5.16 13.74
CA ARG A 250 -18.49 -4.48 14.96
C ARG A 250 -18.28 -5.30 16.22
N ASN A 251 -18.30 -6.62 16.15
CA ASN A 251 -18.02 -7.48 17.31
C ASN A 251 -16.58 -7.32 17.81
N ALA A 252 -15.62 -6.97 16.93
CA ALA A 252 -14.25 -6.70 17.32
C ALA A 252 -14.09 -5.39 18.11
N TYR A 253 -15.04 -4.43 18.01
CA TYR A 253 -15.03 -3.22 18.84
C TYR A 253 -15.36 -3.48 20.29
N ASN A 254 -15.99 -4.60 20.59
CA ASN A 254 -16.28 -5.02 21.97
C ASN A 254 -15.08 -5.69 22.62
N LEU A 255 -13.97 -5.92 21.91
CA LEU A 255 -12.72 -6.36 22.51
C LEU A 255 -12.15 -5.23 23.38
N ALA A 256 -11.76 -5.55 24.60
CA ALA A 256 -11.27 -4.58 25.57
C ALA A 256 -10.13 -3.70 25.02
N ASP A 257 -9.28 -4.29 24.21
CA ASP A 257 -8.10 -3.62 23.65
C ASP A 257 -8.44 -2.55 22.59
N ASN A 258 -9.45 -2.81 21.75
CA ASN A 258 -9.94 -1.81 20.78
C ASN A 258 -10.61 -0.64 21.49
N GLN A 259 -11.40 -0.91 22.51
CA GLN A 259 -12.00 0.13 23.34
C GLN A 259 -10.94 0.96 24.07
N SER A 260 -9.88 0.32 24.56
CA SER A 260 -8.77 1.01 25.21
C SER A 260 -8.07 1.97 24.25
N LEU A 261 -7.82 1.56 23.01
CA LEU A 261 -7.24 2.43 21.98
C LEU A 261 -8.15 3.64 21.70
N LEU A 262 -9.44 3.40 21.46
CA LEU A 262 -10.40 4.48 21.14
C LEU A 262 -10.57 5.45 22.31
N LYS A 263 -10.59 4.97 23.55
CA LYS A 263 -10.57 5.81 24.75
C LYS A 263 -9.28 6.63 24.88
N ALA A 264 -8.13 6.02 24.53
CA ALA A 264 -6.85 6.72 24.55
C ALA A 264 -6.76 7.86 23.52
N PHE A 265 -7.43 7.74 22.38
CA PHE A 265 -7.59 8.85 21.43
C PHE A 265 -8.48 9.96 22.00
N ALA A 266 -9.58 9.61 22.69
CA ALA A 266 -10.56 10.57 23.20
C ALA A 266 -10.05 11.34 24.45
N SER A 267 -9.06 10.86 25.15
CA SER A 267 -8.42 11.49 26.31
C SER A 267 -7.23 12.37 25.90
#